data_142ba8116609030ff950bb5a8e857dc6
#
_entry.id   142ba8116609030ff950bb5a8e857dc6
#
_cell.length_a   1.000
_cell.length_b   1.000
_cell.length_c   1.000
_cell.angle_alpha   90.00
_cell.angle_beta   90.00
_cell.angle_gamma   90.00
#
_symmetry.space_group_name_H-M   'P 1'
#
loop_
_entity.id
_entity.type
_entity.pdbx_description
1 polymer ?
#
loop_
_entity_poly.entity_id
_entity_poly.type
_entity_poly.pdbx_seq_one_letter_code
_entity_poly.pdbx_strand_id
1 'polypeptide(L)'
;MKTISFLAFLLFALNTIAQTPEENLKKLKITLPSVAGPAANYVNAVRTGNLLFLAGKGPAKPDGKYITGKLGSDLTVEQGYEAARSVALAQIAVLKDELGDLSRVKRIVKVLGMINSTPEFTDHSKVMNGFSDTMVQVFGDKGKHARSSVGMCSLPFNIAVEVELVVEVEDE
;
A
#
# COMPACT_ATOMS: atom_id res chain seq x y z
N MET A 1 0.53 11.81 67.66
CA MET A 1 0.18 12.47 66.39
C MET A 1 0.95 11.77 65.24
N LYS A 2 0.28 10.99 64.40
CA LYS A 2 0.90 10.28 63.26
C LYS A 2 0.62 11.09 62.02
N THR A 3 1.64 11.67 61.42
CA THR A 3 1.58 12.37 60.12
C THR A 3 1.58 11.35 58.99
N ILE A 4 0.48 11.29 58.27
CA ILE A 4 0.35 10.47 57.02
C ILE A 4 0.84 11.35 55.87
N SER A 5 2.02 11.00 55.30
CA SER A 5 2.53 11.60 54.07
C SER A 5 1.78 10.99 52.88
N PHE A 6 1.01 11.83 52.20
CA PHE A 6 0.32 11.45 50.95
C PHE A 6 1.29 11.68 49.79
N LEU A 7 1.87 10.58 49.27
CA LEU A 7 2.73 10.61 48.08
C LEU A 7 1.86 10.59 46.83
N ALA A 8 1.65 11.76 46.23
CA ALA A 8 0.92 11.87 44.96
C ALA A 8 1.78 11.33 43.80
N PHE A 9 1.42 10.17 43.28
CA PHE A 9 2.02 9.58 42.08
C PHE A 9 1.45 10.31 40.86
N LEU A 10 2.24 11.23 40.29
CA LEU A 10 1.89 11.90 39.01
C LEU A 10 2.15 10.93 37.86
N LEU A 11 1.09 10.25 37.38
CA LEU A 11 1.13 9.45 36.15
C LEU A 11 1.25 10.40 34.95
N PHE A 12 2.46 10.59 34.44
CA PHE A 12 2.70 11.17 33.12
C PHE A 12 2.26 10.12 32.07
N ALA A 13 1.07 10.29 31.53
CA ALA A 13 0.66 9.57 30.33
C ALA A 13 1.55 10.07 29.18
N LEU A 14 2.57 9.29 28.83
CA LEU A 14 3.32 9.46 27.58
C LEU A 14 2.35 9.16 26.43
N ASN A 15 1.71 10.20 25.90
CA ASN A 15 1.03 10.11 24.61
C ASN A 15 2.11 9.84 23.55
N THR A 16 2.31 8.59 23.19
CA THR A 16 3.06 8.23 21.98
C THR A 16 2.23 8.71 20.80
N ILE A 17 2.54 9.89 20.26
CA ILE A 17 1.99 10.35 19.00
C ILE A 17 2.46 9.34 17.96
N ALA A 18 1.52 8.56 17.40
CA ALA A 18 1.82 7.64 16.32
C ALA A 18 2.37 8.47 15.14
N GLN A 19 3.50 8.03 14.57
CA GLN A 19 4.10 8.72 13.41
C GLN A 19 3.10 8.77 12.25
N THR A 20 3.04 9.92 11.59
CA THR A 20 2.19 10.08 10.41
C THR A 20 2.76 9.28 9.23
N PRO A 21 1.92 8.92 8.24
CA PRO A 21 2.41 8.25 7.03
C PRO A 21 3.48 9.06 6.30
N GLU A 22 3.37 10.38 6.27
CA GLU A 22 4.36 11.28 5.66
C GLU A 22 5.70 11.24 6.41
N GLU A 23 5.69 11.22 7.74
CA GLU A 23 6.90 11.06 8.55
C GLU A 23 7.56 9.69 8.30
N ASN A 24 6.75 8.64 8.16
CA ASN A 24 7.24 7.30 7.82
C ASN A 24 7.88 7.27 6.43
N LEU A 25 7.26 7.87 5.41
CA LEU A 25 7.85 8.00 4.08
C LEU A 25 9.20 8.73 4.13
N LYS A 26 9.28 9.84 4.88
CA LYS A 26 10.52 10.60 5.06
C LYS A 26 11.61 9.77 5.76
N LYS A 27 11.26 9.07 6.84
CA LYS A 27 12.19 8.19 7.59
C LYS A 27 12.72 7.04 6.73
N LEU A 28 11.86 6.45 5.89
CA LEU A 28 12.21 5.39 4.95
C LEU A 28 12.94 5.91 3.70
N LYS A 29 13.11 7.24 3.56
CA LYS A 29 13.68 7.91 2.39
C LYS A 29 12.95 7.55 1.09
N ILE A 30 11.63 7.38 1.18
CA ILE A 30 10.77 7.07 0.05
C ILE A 30 10.28 8.37 -0.59
N THR A 31 10.51 8.51 -1.88
CA THR A 31 9.86 9.53 -2.73
C THR A 31 8.77 8.84 -3.52
N LEU A 32 7.55 9.35 -3.40
CA LEU A 32 6.41 8.82 -4.16
C LEU A 32 6.55 9.20 -5.65
N PRO A 33 6.18 8.29 -6.57
CA PRO A 33 6.16 8.62 -7.99
C PRO A 33 5.07 9.66 -8.30
N SER A 34 5.18 10.33 -9.45
CA SER A 34 4.08 11.14 -9.97
C SER A 34 2.87 10.27 -10.31
N VAL A 35 1.68 10.78 -10.05
CA VAL A 35 0.44 10.09 -10.41
C VAL A 35 0.23 10.21 -11.92
N ALA A 36 0.26 9.07 -12.60
CA ALA A 36 -0.13 9.02 -14.00
C ALA A 36 -1.67 9.06 -14.11
N GLY A 37 -2.16 9.83 -15.05
CA GLY A 37 -3.58 9.80 -15.43
C GLY A 37 -3.97 8.40 -15.94
N PRO A 38 -5.28 8.10 -15.96
CA PRO A 38 -5.77 6.83 -16.50
C PRO A 38 -5.47 6.73 -18.00
N ALA A 39 -5.17 5.50 -18.46
CA ALA A 39 -4.84 5.25 -19.87
C ALA A 39 -6.09 5.23 -20.79
N ALA A 40 -7.29 5.27 -20.22
CA ALA A 40 -8.57 5.18 -20.93
C ALA A 40 -9.66 5.95 -20.19
N ASN A 41 -10.93 5.75 -20.58
CA ASN A 41 -12.08 6.43 -19.98
C ASN A 41 -12.48 5.80 -18.62
N TYR A 42 -11.61 5.97 -17.60
CA TYR A 42 -11.84 5.64 -16.18
C TYR A 42 -11.07 6.64 -15.29
N VAL A 43 -11.21 6.54 -13.97
CA VAL A 43 -10.52 7.40 -12.99
C VAL A 43 -9.62 6.56 -12.06
N ASN A 44 -8.65 7.22 -11.40
CA ASN A 44 -7.73 6.54 -10.49
C ASN A 44 -8.41 6.04 -9.22
N ALA A 45 -9.44 6.76 -8.76
CA ALA A 45 -10.21 6.38 -7.59
C ALA A 45 -11.66 6.84 -7.70
N VAL A 46 -12.55 6.12 -7.01
CA VAL A 46 -13.97 6.50 -6.83
C VAL A 46 -14.29 6.44 -5.35
N ARG A 47 -14.86 7.54 -4.83
CA ARG A 47 -15.31 7.63 -3.45
C ARG A 47 -16.80 7.30 -3.32
N THR A 48 -17.16 6.52 -2.29
CA THR A 48 -18.55 6.31 -1.88
C THR A 48 -18.61 6.28 -0.35
N GLY A 49 -19.26 7.30 0.24
CA GLY A 49 -19.20 7.53 1.68
C GLY A 49 -17.76 7.71 2.15
N ASN A 50 -17.35 6.91 3.13
CA ASN A 50 -15.98 6.88 3.66
C ASN A 50 -15.08 5.83 3.02
N LEU A 51 -15.51 5.18 1.92
CA LEU A 51 -14.70 4.23 1.17
C LEU A 51 -14.19 4.84 -0.12
N LEU A 52 -12.91 4.61 -0.38
CA LEU A 52 -12.22 4.97 -1.61
C LEU A 52 -11.81 3.68 -2.33
N PHE A 53 -12.32 3.50 -3.55
CA PHE A 53 -12.00 2.36 -4.43
C PHE A 53 -10.95 2.82 -5.42
N LEU A 54 -9.76 2.24 -5.38
CA LEU A 54 -8.66 2.58 -6.27
C LEU A 54 -8.57 1.58 -7.42
N ALA A 55 -8.44 2.13 -8.63
CA ALA A 55 -8.21 1.34 -9.85
C ALA A 55 -6.88 0.57 -9.78
N GLY A 56 -6.78 -0.52 -10.54
CA GLY A 56 -5.57 -1.31 -10.67
C GLY A 56 -4.38 -0.48 -11.14
N LYS A 57 -3.23 -0.68 -10.51
CA LYS A 57 -1.94 -0.09 -10.90
C LYS A 57 -0.92 -1.17 -11.17
N GLY A 58 -0.13 -0.96 -12.23
CA GLY A 58 1.01 -1.80 -12.57
C GLY A 58 2.33 -1.28 -11.97
N PRO A 59 3.37 -2.13 -11.92
CA PRO A 59 4.67 -1.77 -11.39
C PRO A 59 5.47 -0.93 -12.37
N ALA A 60 5.83 0.30 -11.99
CA ALA A 60 6.66 1.18 -12.79
C ALA A 60 8.10 1.27 -12.25
N LYS A 61 9.06 1.35 -13.18
CA LYS A 61 10.45 1.72 -12.91
C LYS A 61 10.58 3.23 -12.78
N PRO A 62 11.71 3.75 -12.25
CA PRO A 62 11.96 5.20 -12.18
C PRO A 62 11.94 5.91 -13.55
N ASP A 63 12.23 5.20 -14.63
CA ASP A 63 12.17 5.72 -16.02
C ASP A 63 10.75 5.73 -16.61
N GLY A 64 9.74 5.35 -15.82
CA GLY A 64 8.34 5.29 -16.22
C GLY A 64 7.94 4.02 -16.99
N LYS A 65 8.88 3.14 -17.32
CA LYS A 65 8.56 1.86 -17.98
C LYS A 65 8.03 0.85 -16.98
N TYR A 66 7.15 -0.02 -17.44
CA TYR A 66 6.65 -1.11 -16.61
C TYR A 66 7.69 -2.20 -16.35
N ILE A 67 7.59 -2.84 -15.20
CA ILE A 67 8.23 -4.12 -14.92
C ILE A 67 7.32 -5.19 -15.51
N THR A 68 7.81 -5.91 -16.52
CA THR A 68 7.04 -6.87 -17.31
C THR A 68 7.61 -8.26 -17.21
N GLY A 69 6.80 -9.27 -17.52
CA GLY A 69 7.16 -10.69 -17.55
C GLY A 69 6.34 -11.53 -16.57
N LYS A 70 6.46 -12.84 -16.70
CA LYS A 70 5.75 -13.84 -15.89
C LYS A 70 6.60 -14.33 -14.72
N LEU A 71 5.99 -14.40 -13.55
CA LEU A 71 6.54 -15.09 -12.39
C LEU A 71 6.56 -16.61 -12.68
N GLY A 72 7.67 -17.23 -12.36
CA GLY A 72 7.89 -18.65 -12.63
C GLY A 72 8.56 -18.95 -13.98
N SER A 73 8.72 -17.96 -14.88
CA SER A 73 9.52 -18.09 -16.11
C SER A 73 10.50 -16.93 -16.28
N ASP A 74 9.99 -15.71 -16.38
CA ASP A 74 10.78 -14.54 -16.73
C ASP A 74 11.32 -13.81 -15.48
N LEU A 75 10.62 -13.92 -14.37
CA LEU A 75 10.89 -13.21 -13.12
C LEU A 75 10.96 -14.17 -11.93
N THR A 76 11.87 -13.86 -10.99
CA THR A 76 11.96 -14.54 -9.70
C THR A 76 10.93 -13.99 -8.70
N VAL A 77 10.74 -14.69 -7.57
CA VAL A 77 9.88 -14.24 -6.47
C VAL A 77 10.35 -12.88 -5.93
N GLU A 78 11.65 -12.68 -5.79
CA GLU A 78 12.26 -11.41 -5.31
C GLU A 78 11.99 -10.25 -6.27
N GLN A 79 12.10 -10.50 -7.57
CA GLN A 79 11.76 -9.50 -8.59
C GLN A 79 10.26 -9.18 -8.58
N GLY A 80 9.42 -10.18 -8.35
CA GLY A 80 7.98 -10.01 -8.14
C GLY A 80 7.65 -9.20 -6.88
N TYR A 81 8.36 -9.47 -5.77
CA TYR A 81 8.23 -8.70 -4.52
C TYR A 81 8.54 -7.20 -4.76
N GLU A 82 9.66 -6.89 -5.44
CA GLU A 82 10.01 -5.50 -5.76
C GLU A 82 9.00 -4.86 -6.74
N ALA A 83 8.45 -5.63 -7.69
CA ALA A 83 7.37 -5.16 -8.54
C ALA A 83 6.13 -4.81 -7.72
N ALA A 84 5.68 -5.68 -6.82
CA ALA A 84 4.55 -5.42 -5.93
C ALA A 84 4.80 -4.23 -4.98
N ARG A 85 6.03 -4.07 -4.47
CA ARG A 85 6.47 -2.89 -3.70
C ARG A 85 6.33 -1.61 -4.52
N SER A 86 6.76 -1.61 -5.79
CA SER A 86 6.61 -0.47 -6.69
C SER A 86 5.14 -0.09 -6.89
N VAL A 87 4.24 -1.08 -7.01
CA VAL A 87 2.80 -0.82 -7.10
C VAL A 87 2.26 -0.18 -5.81
N ALA A 88 2.73 -0.61 -4.63
CA ALA A 88 2.33 0.00 -3.37
C ALA A 88 2.67 1.49 -3.34
N LEU A 89 3.85 1.89 -3.80
CA LEU A 89 4.23 3.30 -3.88
C LEU A 89 3.36 4.09 -4.86
N ALA A 90 2.99 3.49 -5.99
CA ALA A 90 2.08 4.11 -6.96
C ALA A 90 0.67 4.31 -6.35
N GLN A 91 0.15 3.34 -5.60
CA GLN A 91 -1.14 3.44 -4.93
C GLN A 91 -1.12 4.47 -3.78
N ILE A 92 -0.02 4.55 -3.01
CA ILE A 92 0.16 5.59 -1.98
C ILE A 92 0.20 6.98 -2.64
N ALA A 93 0.81 7.11 -3.81
CA ALA A 93 0.81 8.36 -4.55
C ALA A 93 -0.62 8.76 -4.97
N VAL A 94 -1.43 7.82 -5.46
CA VAL A 94 -2.86 8.08 -5.76
C VAL A 94 -3.61 8.51 -4.51
N LEU A 95 -3.42 7.83 -3.37
CA LEU A 95 -4.04 8.24 -2.10
C LEU A 95 -3.64 9.66 -1.69
N LYS A 96 -2.36 10.02 -1.87
CA LYS A 96 -1.88 11.38 -1.56
C LYS A 96 -2.51 12.43 -2.46
N ASP A 97 -2.66 12.13 -3.75
CA ASP A 97 -3.29 13.01 -4.74
C ASP A 97 -4.78 13.25 -4.43
N GLU A 98 -5.53 12.17 -4.12
CA GLU A 98 -6.96 12.19 -3.82
C GLU A 98 -7.29 12.85 -2.47
N LEU A 99 -6.46 12.64 -1.46
CA LEU A 99 -6.74 13.05 -0.07
C LEU A 99 -6.03 14.34 0.35
N GLY A 100 -4.94 14.70 -0.33
CA GLY A 100 -4.04 15.80 0.08
C GLY A 100 -3.17 15.45 1.28
N ASP A 101 -3.68 14.67 2.24
CA ASP A 101 -3.01 14.24 3.48
C ASP A 101 -3.26 12.75 3.72
N LEU A 102 -2.19 11.95 3.81
CA LEU A 102 -2.29 10.51 4.04
C LEU A 102 -2.75 10.16 5.46
N SER A 103 -2.69 11.09 6.41
CA SER A 103 -3.22 10.88 7.76
C SER A 103 -4.73 10.66 7.77
N ARG A 104 -5.44 11.13 6.72
CA ARG A 104 -6.87 10.89 6.49
C ARG A 104 -7.22 9.43 6.16
N VAL A 105 -6.23 8.58 5.91
CA VAL A 105 -6.44 7.14 5.80
C VAL A 105 -6.75 6.56 7.18
N LYS A 106 -7.93 5.99 7.35
CA LYS A 106 -8.34 5.26 8.57
C LYS A 106 -7.77 3.86 8.58
N ARG A 107 -7.91 3.13 7.46
CA ARG A 107 -7.30 1.80 7.24
C ARG A 107 -7.31 1.41 5.77
N ILE A 108 -6.40 0.56 5.39
CA ILE A 108 -6.51 -0.23 4.17
C ILE A 108 -7.46 -1.40 4.46
N VAL A 109 -8.56 -1.50 3.69
CA VAL A 109 -9.64 -2.48 3.96
C VAL A 109 -9.38 -3.78 3.23
N LYS A 110 -9.21 -3.70 1.91
CA LYS A 110 -9.07 -4.86 1.03
C LYS A 110 -8.02 -4.59 -0.04
N VAL A 111 -7.24 -5.62 -0.36
CA VAL A 111 -6.28 -5.63 -1.46
C VAL A 111 -6.52 -6.86 -2.31
N LEU A 112 -6.62 -6.67 -3.62
CA LEU A 112 -6.56 -7.73 -4.62
C LEU A 112 -5.26 -7.58 -5.40
N GLY A 113 -4.35 -8.54 -5.23
CA GLY A 113 -3.11 -8.65 -6.01
C GLY A 113 -3.26 -9.69 -7.11
N MET A 114 -3.07 -9.28 -8.34
CA MET A 114 -3.10 -10.08 -9.55
C MET A 114 -1.66 -10.23 -10.05
N ILE A 115 -1.21 -11.46 -10.20
CA ILE A 115 0.18 -11.77 -10.56
C ILE A 115 0.19 -12.46 -11.93
N ASN A 116 0.89 -11.89 -12.90
CA ASN A 116 1.15 -12.53 -14.17
C ASN A 116 2.12 -13.70 -13.94
N SER A 117 1.62 -14.92 -14.00
CA SER A 117 2.42 -16.10 -13.61
C SER A 117 2.18 -17.29 -14.50
N THR A 118 3.13 -18.24 -14.49
CA THR A 118 2.91 -19.56 -15.11
C THR A 118 1.88 -20.36 -14.30
N PRO A 119 1.24 -21.37 -14.88
CA PRO A 119 0.26 -22.20 -14.16
C PRO A 119 0.83 -22.92 -12.95
N GLU A 120 2.12 -23.25 -12.98
CA GLU A 120 2.82 -23.99 -11.91
C GLU A 120 3.29 -23.08 -10.77
N PHE A 121 3.28 -21.76 -10.97
CA PHE A 121 3.73 -20.80 -9.96
C PHE A 121 2.71 -20.69 -8.82
N THR A 122 3.15 -20.94 -7.59
CA THR A 122 2.29 -20.96 -6.38
C THR A 122 2.68 -19.94 -5.31
N ASP A 123 3.79 -19.22 -5.50
CA ASP A 123 4.34 -18.28 -4.51
C ASP A 123 3.72 -16.86 -4.59
N HIS A 124 2.48 -16.74 -5.05
CA HIS A 124 1.76 -15.46 -5.20
C HIS A 124 1.78 -14.63 -3.93
N SER A 125 1.59 -15.27 -2.75
CA SER A 125 1.59 -14.58 -1.47
C SER A 125 2.96 -13.99 -1.12
N LYS A 126 4.07 -14.66 -1.48
CA LYS A 126 5.42 -14.14 -1.26
C LYS A 126 5.66 -12.89 -2.11
N VAL A 127 5.24 -12.90 -3.37
CA VAL A 127 5.28 -11.74 -4.26
C VAL A 127 4.50 -10.57 -3.64
N MET A 128 3.25 -10.82 -3.24
CA MET A 128 2.38 -9.76 -2.71
C MET A 128 2.78 -9.23 -1.33
N ASN A 129 3.70 -9.90 -0.63
CA ASN A 129 4.28 -9.33 0.59
C ASN A 129 5.00 -8.00 0.31
N GLY A 130 5.59 -7.81 -0.87
CA GLY A 130 6.19 -6.52 -1.26
C GLY A 130 5.22 -5.34 -1.17
N PHE A 131 3.96 -5.56 -1.57
CA PHE A 131 2.88 -4.58 -1.42
C PHE A 131 2.49 -4.40 0.05
N SER A 132 2.17 -5.50 0.74
CA SER A 132 1.64 -5.46 2.10
C SER A 132 2.64 -4.91 3.12
N ASP A 133 3.91 -5.31 3.03
CA ASP A 133 4.97 -4.82 3.90
C ASP A 133 5.17 -3.30 3.73
N THR A 134 5.09 -2.81 2.49
CA THR A 134 5.17 -1.37 2.20
C THR A 134 3.99 -0.61 2.81
N MET A 135 2.76 -1.13 2.69
CA MET A 135 1.59 -0.51 3.31
C MET A 135 1.73 -0.45 4.84
N VAL A 136 2.21 -1.52 5.48
CA VAL A 136 2.43 -1.55 6.93
C VAL A 136 3.58 -0.62 7.34
N GLN A 137 4.66 -0.55 6.56
CA GLN A 137 5.78 0.37 6.82
C GLN A 137 5.34 1.84 6.80
N VAL A 138 4.42 2.20 5.89
CA VAL A 138 3.96 3.59 5.74
C VAL A 138 2.81 3.91 6.71
N PHE A 139 1.81 3.05 6.83
CA PHE A 139 0.58 3.32 7.58
C PHE A 139 0.53 2.66 8.97
N GLY A 140 1.55 1.89 9.36
CA GLY A 140 1.54 1.14 10.62
C GLY A 140 0.38 0.13 10.66
N ASP A 141 -0.33 0.05 11.78
CA ASP A 141 -1.47 -0.86 11.93
C ASP A 141 -2.63 -0.57 10.96
N LYS A 142 -2.78 0.68 10.51
CA LYS A 142 -3.76 1.06 9.49
C LYS A 142 -3.45 0.44 8.11
N GLY A 143 -2.21 0.03 7.87
CA GLY A 143 -1.76 -0.65 6.65
C GLY A 143 -2.09 -2.14 6.61
N LYS A 144 -2.47 -2.76 7.72
CA LYS A 144 -2.91 -4.17 7.78
C LYS A 144 -4.27 -4.33 7.11
N HIS A 145 -4.40 -5.28 6.20
CA HIS A 145 -5.58 -5.40 5.33
C HIS A 145 -5.95 -6.85 5.04
N ALA A 146 -7.22 -7.08 4.67
CA ALA A 146 -7.63 -8.34 4.07
C ALA A 146 -7.10 -8.43 2.63
N ARG A 147 -6.46 -9.55 2.25
CA ARG A 147 -5.82 -9.71 0.94
C ARG A 147 -6.23 -10.99 0.23
N SER A 148 -6.38 -10.89 -1.09
CA SER A 148 -6.32 -12.02 -2.02
C SER A 148 -5.11 -11.84 -2.94
N SER A 149 -4.39 -12.94 -3.23
CA SER A 149 -3.25 -12.96 -4.15
C SER A 149 -3.48 -14.11 -5.11
N VAL A 150 -3.65 -13.79 -6.39
CA VAL A 150 -4.07 -14.76 -7.41
C VAL A 150 -3.16 -14.71 -8.65
N GLY A 151 -2.91 -15.86 -9.24
CA GLY A 151 -2.22 -15.97 -10.54
C GLY A 151 -3.19 -15.67 -11.68
N MET A 152 -2.72 -14.90 -12.64
CA MET A 152 -3.43 -14.55 -13.86
C MET A 152 -2.70 -15.13 -15.06
N CYS A 153 -3.45 -15.63 -16.04
CA CYS A 153 -2.88 -16.14 -17.29
C CYS A 153 -2.17 -15.05 -18.11
N SER A 154 -2.61 -13.80 -17.97
CA SER A 154 -1.98 -12.60 -18.54
C SER A 154 -2.47 -11.35 -17.82
N LEU A 155 -1.68 -10.28 -17.87
CA LEU A 155 -2.06 -8.93 -17.47
C LEU A 155 -1.83 -7.96 -18.62
N PRO A 156 -2.54 -6.81 -18.65
CA PRO A 156 -2.34 -5.79 -19.67
C PRO A 156 -0.85 -5.40 -19.78
N PHE A 157 -0.38 -5.10 -20.97
CA PHE A 157 1.02 -4.72 -21.25
C PHE A 157 2.06 -5.73 -20.77
N ASN A 158 1.65 -6.98 -20.48
CA ASN A 158 2.51 -8.02 -19.90
C ASN A 158 3.15 -7.60 -18.58
N ILE A 159 2.50 -6.72 -17.78
CA ILE A 159 3.01 -6.31 -16.47
C ILE A 159 3.11 -7.49 -15.53
N ALA A 160 4.09 -7.44 -14.60
CA ALA A 160 4.35 -8.55 -13.68
C ALA A 160 3.26 -8.71 -12.61
N VAL A 161 2.73 -7.59 -12.13
CA VAL A 161 1.75 -7.51 -11.02
C VAL A 161 0.78 -6.37 -11.30
N GLU A 162 -0.47 -6.54 -10.92
CA GLU A 162 -1.45 -5.46 -10.84
C GLU A 162 -2.15 -5.52 -9.48
N VAL A 163 -2.37 -4.37 -8.86
CA VAL A 163 -3.04 -4.33 -7.55
C VAL A 163 -4.10 -3.25 -7.53
N GLU A 164 -5.30 -3.63 -7.09
CA GLU A 164 -6.37 -2.74 -6.70
C GLU A 164 -6.64 -2.82 -5.19
N LEU A 165 -7.22 -1.77 -4.62
CA LEU A 165 -7.51 -1.75 -3.19
C LEU A 165 -8.72 -0.89 -2.84
N VAL A 166 -9.29 -1.18 -1.66
CA VAL A 166 -10.33 -0.39 -1.00
C VAL A 166 -9.76 0.17 0.29
N VAL A 167 -9.96 1.45 0.51
CA VAL A 167 -9.43 2.22 1.65
C VAL A 167 -10.57 2.90 2.38
N GLU A 168 -10.61 2.81 3.71
CA GLU A 168 -11.48 3.63 4.54
C GLU A 168 -10.74 4.93 4.88
N VAL A 169 -11.43 6.06 4.69
CA VAL A 169 -10.89 7.39 4.89
C VAL A 169 -11.74 8.19 5.87
N GLU A 170 -11.19 9.28 6.42
CA GLU A 170 -11.93 10.22 7.24
C GLU A 170 -13.06 10.87 6.41
N ASP A 171 -14.15 11.22 7.09
CA ASP A 171 -15.23 12.01 6.50
C ASP A 171 -14.68 13.40 6.09
N GLU A 172 -15.35 14.07 5.14
CA GLU A 172 -15.02 15.45 4.73
C GLU A 172 -15.40 16.45 5.80
#